data_14d2e5a48837d835b6143a7cbfa27059
#
_entry.id   14d2e5a48837d835b6143a7cbfa27059
#
_cell.length_a   1.000
_cell.length_b   1.000
_cell.length_c   1.000
_cell.angle_alpha   90.00
_cell.angle_beta   90.00
_cell.angle_gamma   90.00
#
_symmetry.space_group_name_H-M   'P 1'
#
loop_
_entity.id
_entity.type
_entity.pdbx_description
1 polymer ?
#
loop_
_entity_poly.entity_id
_entity_poly.type
_entity_poly.pdbx_seq_one_letter_code
_entity_poly.pdbx_strand_id
1 'polypeptide(L)'
;MTTYVNQIPMPDYATRQSDIERIVNAIIDIKRKWFSLDETNLEYHGLIAQMELKGGIEAGLDKMQEQLTDDYAQYVELVKENDDLWMDLADIDRGSEFRQTLNDYKARRPYEELLSIDGACNQNLIDKKTMAQEMVMELVGMAFGRWNTAFAKGEKAIPAFGDVFDALPFMPVVSQGEEPCPAQLAVPSDGIMTNEEESPLCLASHVREVMIWLWGDRADDIEYELCQLIGCKSLQAYLSSPTGFFDYHFKRYTKSRRKAPIYWLLASEDGTVDYWVYYPKLSKNTLPQLIIQLREKGEQLRTRLNAALAAHNKTQETQVRAEQEQVEGMMEKLNRIIEAGYVPNHDDGVPVTAAPLQHLAASRLWRAECEKNMELLAKGDYDWSHLAMSMYPARVAQKAKKDWCMALTHGLEHICENKPKEKKTRKKKADAIQTEMNFD
;
A
#
# COMPACT_ATOMS: atom_id res chain seq x y z
N MET A 1 -5.50 -9.08 -27.46
CA MET A 1 -4.50 -8.06 -27.84
C MET A 1 -3.20 -8.64 -28.38
N THR A 2 -2.76 -9.79 -27.94
CA THR A 2 -1.49 -10.45 -28.36
C THR A 2 -1.43 -10.85 -29.84
N THR A 3 -2.56 -11.08 -30.49
CA THR A 3 -2.61 -11.56 -31.89
C THR A 3 -2.17 -10.51 -32.93
N TYR A 4 -2.33 -9.22 -32.60
CA TYR A 4 -1.96 -8.15 -33.55
C TYR A 4 -0.49 -7.71 -33.40
N VAL A 5 0.09 -7.81 -32.22
CA VAL A 5 1.49 -7.45 -31.96
C VAL A 5 2.44 -8.37 -32.73
N ASN A 6 2.11 -9.67 -32.83
CA ASN A 6 2.92 -10.66 -33.57
C ASN A 6 2.85 -10.50 -35.12
N GLN A 7 2.01 -9.60 -35.63
CA GLN A 7 1.88 -9.32 -37.07
C GLN A 7 2.68 -8.08 -37.53
N ILE A 8 3.23 -7.32 -36.55
CA ILE A 8 4.08 -6.17 -36.86
C ILE A 8 5.46 -6.71 -37.28
N PRO A 9 5.91 -6.40 -38.51
CA PRO A 9 7.24 -6.81 -38.96
C PRO A 9 8.28 -6.12 -38.08
N MET A 10 9.11 -6.90 -37.39
CA MET A 10 10.25 -6.39 -36.65
C MET A 10 11.44 -6.18 -37.60
N PRO A 11 12.05 -4.99 -37.63
CA PRO A 11 13.26 -4.79 -38.38
C PRO A 11 14.40 -5.63 -37.82
N ASP A 12 15.41 -5.93 -38.65
CA ASP A 12 16.61 -6.59 -38.16
C ASP A 12 17.44 -5.63 -37.32
N TYR A 13 17.42 -5.86 -36.02
CA TYR A 13 18.11 -5.02 -35.01
C TYR A 13 19.45 -5.61 -34.55
N ALA A 14 19.86 -6.77 -35.05
CA ALA A 14 21.06 -7.47 -34.56
C ALA A 14 22.33 -6.61 -34.60
N THR A 15 22.47 -5.77 -35.64
CA THR A 15 23.63 -4.87 -35.80
C THR A 15 23.64 -3.69 -34.83
N ARG A 16 22.49 -3.35 -34.20
CA ARG A 16 22.32 -2.23 -33.29
C ARG A 16 21.90 -2.68 -31.88
N GLN A 17 21.99 -3.96 -31.58
CA GLN A 17 21.56 -4.53 -30.32
C GLN A 17 22.22 -3.86 -29.12
N SER A 18 23.54 -3.62 -29.19
CA SER A 18 24.26 -2.97 -28.09
C SER A 18 23.83 -1.53 -27.82
N ASP A 19 23.46 -0.78 -28.85
CA ASP A 19 22.93 0.57 -28.71
C ASP A 19 21.55 0.55 -28.08
N ILE A 20 20.68 -0.38 -28.53
CA ILE A 20 19.34 -0.56 -27.96
C ILE A 20 19.43 -0.92 -26.48
N GLU A 21 20.26 -1.91 -26.13
CA GLU A 21 20.46 -2.33 -24.74
C GLU A 21 20.97 -1.19 -23.85
N ARG A 22 21.94 -0.40 -24.32
CA ARG A 22 22.45 0.76 -23.62
C ARG A 22 21.35 1.78 -23.33
N ILE A 23 20.58 2.15 -24.36
CA ILE A 23 19.51 3.16 -24.25
C ILE A 23 18.41 2.66 -23.32
N VAL A 24 17.92 1.45 -23.55
CA VAL A 24 16.81 0.87 -22.76
C VAL A 24 17.21 0.69 -21.29
N ASN A 25 18.42 0.20 -21.01
CA ASN A 25 18.88 0.06 -19.63
C ASN A 25 19.01 1.41 -18.93
N ALA A 26 19.53 2.44 -19.61
CA ALA A 26 19.61 3.79 -19.06
C ALA A 26 18.20 4.36 -18.75
N ILE A 27 17.22 4.14 -19.63
CA ILE A 27 15.82 4.53 -19.38
C ILE A 27 15.23 3.78 -18.18
N ILE A 28 15.50 2.47 -18.08
CA ILE A 28 15.04 1.64 -16.95
C ILE A 28 15.64 2.17 -15.64
N ASP A 29 16.93 2.47 -15.60
CA ASP A 29 17.62 2.96 -14.40
C ASP A 29 17.03 4.29 -13.91
N ILE A 30 16.76 5.23 -14.83
CA ILE A 30 16.08 6.49 -14.48
C ILE A 30 14.67 6.21 -13.92
N LYS A 31 13.88 5.35 -14.57
CA LYS A 31 12.53 5.02 -14.12
C LYS A 31 12.54 4.35 -12.74
N ARG A 32 13.49 3.46 -12.47
CA ARG A 32 13.66 2.82 -11.17
C ARG A 32 13.93 3.82 -10.07
N LYS A 33 14.79 4.82 -10.31
CA LYS A 33 15.03 5.92 -9.35
C LYS A 33 13.72 6.64 -9.00
N TRP A 34 12.87 6.95 -9.98
CA TRP A 34 11.61 7.64 -9.70
C TRP A 34 10.63 6.76 -8.95
N PHE A 35 10.50 5.50 -9.35
CA PHE A 35 9.62 4.55 -8.68
C PHE A 35 10.11 4.20 -7.27
N SER A 36 11.39 4.37 -6.99
CA SER A 36 11.95 4.13 -5.66
C SER A 36 11.50 5.15 -4.60
N LEU A 37 10.91 6.27 -5.02
CA LEU A 37 10.36 7.30 -4.13
C LEU A 37 8.89 7.06 -3.75
N ASP A 38 8.18 6.15 -4.41
CA ASP A 38 6.75 5.86 -4.20
C ASP A 38 6.57 4.53 -3.47
N GLU A 39 6.13 4.56 -2.20
CA GLU A 39 5.98 3.34 -1.38
C GLU A 39 4.94 2.35 -1.92
N THR A 40 4.15 2.72 -2.91
CA THR A 40 3.21 1.84 -3.59
C THR A 40 3.82 1.08 -4.78
N ASN A 41 5.10 1.28 -5.07
CA ASN A 41 5.86 0.58 -6.10
C ASN A 41 6.77 -0.50 -5.51
N LEU A 42 7.04 -1.53 -6.32
CA LEU A 42 7.95 -2.63 -5.95
C LEU A 42 9.43 -2.18 -5.88
N GLU A 43 9.77 -1.08 -6.55
CA GLU A 43 11.12 -0.50 -6.54
C GLU A 43 11.32 0.49 -5.38
N TYR A 44 10.42 0.56 -4.39
CA TYR A 44 10.54 1.51 -3.29
C TYR A 44 11.75 1.26 -2.41
N HIS A 45 12.58 2.29 -2.24
CA HIS A 45 13.82 2.24 -1.46
C HIS A 45 13.82 3.21 -0.26
N GLY A 46 12.66 3.79 0.09
CA GLY A 46 12.52 4.80 1.13
C GLY A 46 12.80 6.21 0.61
N LEU A 47 11.90 7.11 0.86
CA LEU A 47 12.04 8.51 0.50
C LEU A 47 13.05 9.21 1.42
N ILE A 48 12.90 8.99 2.74
CA ILE A 48 13.75 9.63 3.76
C ILE A 48 15.22 9.25 3.57
N ALA A 49 15.50 7.98 3.24
CA ALA A 49 16.85 7.48 3.01
C ALA A 49 17.54 8.14 1.80
N GLN A 50 16.78 8.67 0.84
CA GLN A 50 17.25 9.31 -0.37
C GLN A 50 17.32 10.84 -0.26
N MET A 51 16.89 11.42 0.87
CA MET A 51 16.87 12.87 1.10
C MET A 51 18.08 13.34 1.91
N GLU A 52 18.67 14.46 1.52
CA GLU A 52 19.70 15.14 2.30
C GLU A 52 19.07 16.19 3.20
N LEU A 53 18.81 15.84 4.46
CA LEU A 53 18.06 16.69 5.41
C LEU A 53 18.94 17.63 6.25
N LYS A 54 20.24 17.79 5.95
CA LYS A 54 21.14 18.70 6.72
C LYS A 54 20.66 20.13 6.78
N GLY A 55 20.04 20.62 5.70
CA GLY A 55 19.49 21.97 5.59
C GLY A 55 18.00 22.11 5.90
N GLY A 56 17.36 21.06 6.44
CA GLY A 56 15.92 20.97 6.61
C GLY A 56 15.23 20.23 5.46
N ILE A 57 13.92 20.03 5.59
CA ILE A 57 13.12 19.27 4.60
C ILE A 57 13.03 20.05 3.29
N GLU A 58 12.75 21.34 3.37
CA GLU A 58 12.54 22.17 2.18
C GLU A 58 13.79 22.20 1.30
N ALA A 59 14.98 22.38 1.91
CA ALA A 59 16.25 22.34 1.18
C ALA A 59 16.53 20.94 0.59
N GLY A 60 16.18 19.87 1.30
CA GLY A 60 16.30 18.49 0.80
C GLY A 60 15.40 18.25 -0.41
N LEU A 61 14.17 18.76 -0.37
CA LEU A 61 13.21 18.66 -1.49
C LEU A 61 13.66 19.49 -2.70
N ASP A 62 14.21 20.68 -2.49
CA ASP A 62 14.75 21.51 -3.60
C ASP A 62 15.91 20.81 -4.30
N LYS A 63 16.82 20.18 -3.54
CA LYS A 63 17.92 19.38 -4.11
C LYS A 63 17.40 18.16 -4.87
N MET A 64 16.41 17.47 -4.33
CA MET A 64 15.76 16.34 -5.01
C MET A 64 15.08 16.79 -6.30
N GLN A 65 14.41 17.94 -6.30
CA GLN A 65 13.82 18.54 -7.50
C GLN A 65 14.86 18.80 -8.59
N GLU A 66 16.04 19.32 -8.24
CA GLU A 66 17.15 19.53 -9.18
C GLU A 66 17.61 18.20 -9.80
N GLN A 67 17.85 17.18 -8.97
CA GLN A 67 18.26 15.85 -9.45
C GLN A 67 17.23 15.21 -10.36
N LEU A 68 15.94 15.29 -10.01
CA LEU A 68 14.85 14.76 -10.85
C LEU A 68 14.71 15.52 -12.17
N THR A 69 15.01 16.83 -12.17
CA THR A 69 15.01 17.66 -13.40
C THR A 69 16.12 17.22 -14.35
N ASP A 70 17.32 16.94 -13.83
CA ASP A 70 18.43 16.44 -14.63
C ASP A 70 18.15 15.02 -15.17
N ASP A 71 17.63 14.12 -14.32
CA ASP A 71 17.21 12.78 -14.73
C ASP A 71 16.12 12.85 -15.82
N TYR A 72 15.19 13.81 -15.71
CA TYR A 72 14.16 14.03 -16.72
C TYR A 72 14.71 14.50 -18.07
N ALA A 73 15.61 15.45 -18.05
CA ALA A 73 16.27 15.91 -19.27
C ALA A 73 17.00 14.77 -19.98
N GLN A 74 17.73 13.95 -19.23
CA GLN A 74 18.41 12.76 -19.75
C GLN A 74 17.41 11.73 -20.31
N TYR A 75 16.30 11.49 -19.60
CA TYR A 75 15.25 10.58 -20.05
C TYR A 75 14.65 11.00 -21.40
N VAL A 76 14.35 12.28 -21.57
CA VAL A 76 13.78 12.82 -22.82
C VAL A 76 14.74 12.60 -24.00
N GLU A 77 16.03 12.87 -23.80
CA GLU A 77 17.05 12.65 -24.85
C GLU A 77 17.21 11.15 -25.18
N LEU A 78 17.22 10.25 -24.18
CA LEU A 78 17.30 8.81 -24.40
C LEU A 78 16.08 8.26 -25.16
N VAL A 79 14.88 8.73 -24.80
CA VAL A 79 13.65 8.31 -25.52
C VAL A 79 13.68 8.78 -26.97
N LYS A 80 14.16 9.99 -27.21
CA LYS A 80 14.32 10.52 -28.58
C LYS A 80 15.36 9.72 -29.36
N GLU A 81 16.52 9.41 -28.75
CA GLU A 81 17.55 8.57 -29.35
C GLU A 81 17.01 7.16 -29.71
N ASN A 82 16.22 6.56 -28.77
CA ASN A 82 15.57 5.27 -29.01
C ASN A 82 14.59 5.32 -30.18
N ASP A 83 13.76 6.35 -30.25
CA ASP A 83 12.78 6.51 -31.32
C ASP A 83 13.47 6.71 -32.68
N ASP A 84 14.53 7.54 -32.74
CA ASP A 84 15.31 7.77 -33.96
C ASP A 84 15.98 6.48 -34.43
N LEU A 85 16.56 5.70 -33.51
CA LEU A 85 17.18 4.41 -33.79
C LEU A 85 16.17 3.41 -34.40
N TRP A 86 14.99 3.26 -33.81
CA TRP A 86 13.96 2.35 -34.33
C TRP A 86 13.37 2.81 -35.65
N MET A 87 13.23 4.13 -35.90
CA MET A 87 12.80 4.67 -37.17
C MET A 87 13.86 4.44 -38.27
N ASP A 88 15.14 4.57 -37.94
CA ASP A 88 16.23 4.30 -38.91
C ASP A 88 16.32 2.79 -39.22
N LEU A 89 16.12 1.90 -38.23
CA LEU A 89 16.04 0.45 -38.44
C LEU A 89 14.84 0.02 -39.30
N ALA A 90 13.72 0.73 -39.15
CA ALA A 90 12.50 0.48 -39.94
C ALA A 90 12.51 1.19 -41.33
N ASP A 91 13.62 1.83 -41.71
CA ASP A 91 13.78 2.59 -42.96
C ASP A 91 12.69 3.68 -43.14
N ILE A 92 12.30 4.33 -42.02
CA ILE A 92 11.31 5.41 -42.05
C ILE A 92 12.02 6.74 -42.30
N ASP A 93 11.72 7.35 -43.45
CA ASP A 93 12.27 8.65 -43.84
C ASP A 93 12.01 9.72 -42.76
N ARG A 94 13.05 10.44 -42.40
CA ARG A 94 13.01 11.53 -41.37
C ARG A 94 12.08 12.68 -41.77
N GLY A 95 11.80 12.87 -43.06
CA GLY A 95 10.88 13.87 -43.59
C GLY A 95 9.45 13.36 -43.80
N SER A 96 9.16 12.09 -43.51
CA SER A 96 7.86 11.49 -43.79
C SER A 96 6.71 12.09 -43.00
N GLU A 97 5.51 12.10 -43.60
CA GLU A 97 4.27 12.51 -42.93
C GLU A 97 3.99 11.66 -41.67
N PHE A 98 4.39 10.39 -41.70
CA PHE A 98 4.28 9.50 -40.55
C PHE A 98 5.11 10.01 -39.36
N ARG A 99 6.36 10.45 -39.57
CA ARG A 99 7.21 11.00 -38.51
C ARG A 99 6.67 12.31 -37.97
N GLN A 100 6.13 13.17 -38.83
CA GLN A 100 5.47 14.40 -38.41
C GLN A 100 4.24 14.10 -37.56
N THR A 101 3.40 13.16 -37.99
CA THR A 101 2.22 12.70 -37.20
C THR A 101 2.62 12.11 -35.85
N LEU A 102 3.71 11.34 -35.78
CA LEU A 102 4.22 10.79 -34.51
C LEU A 102 4.73 11.89 -33.59
N ASN A 103 5.44 12.89 -34.11
CA ASN A 103 5.89 14.04 -33.34
C ASN A 103 4.72 14.89 -32.84
N ASP A 104 3.68 15.08 -33.65
CA ASP A 104 2.45 15.75 -33.25
C ASP A 104 1.69 14.99 -32.16
N TYR A 105 1.67 13.64 -32.25
CA TYR A 105 1.09 12.78 -31.24
C TYR A 105 1.86 12.88 -29.91
N LYS A 106 3.18 12.86 -29.95
CA LYS A 106 4.07 13.04 -28.79
C LYS A 106 3.92 14.44 -28.16
N ALA A 107 3.76 15.48 -28.99
CA ALA A 107 3.52 16.84 -28.52
C ALA A 107 2.15 16.97 -27.81
N ARG A 108 1.14 16.18 -28.21
CA ARG A 108 -0.19 16.16 -27.58
C ARG A 108 -0.27 15.28 -26.32
N ARG A 109 0.64 14.32 -26.19
CA ARG A 109 0.83 13.50 -24.99
C ARG A 109 2.28 13.61 -24.57
N PRO A 110 2.65 14.71 -23.94
CA PRO A 110 4.01 14.87 -23.45
C PRO A 110 4.34 13.70 -22.53
N TYR A 111 5.57 13.22 -22.58
CA TYR A 111 6.11 12.17 -21.71
C TYR A 111 6.01 12.59 -20.22
N GLU A 112 5.73 13.82 -19.96
CA GLU A 112 5.44 14.47 -18.67
C GLU A 112 4.30 13.80 -17.88
N GLU A 113 3.26 13.24 -18.56
CA GLU A 113 2.22 12.44 -17.87
C GLU A 113 2.76 11.17 -17.20
N LEU A 114 3.98 10.72 -17.57
CA LEU A 114 4.59 9.52 -17.02
C LEU A 114 5.45 9.79 -15.78
N LEU A 115 5.65 11.04 -15.40
CA LEU A 115 6.62 11.46 -14.41
C LEU A 115 6.03 12.12 -13.18
N SER A 116 4.80 12.58 -13.22
CA SER A 116 4.22 13.11 -12.01
C SER A 116 3.86 11.96 -11.09
N ILE A 117 4.39 12.00 -9.89
CA ILE A 117 3.92 11.17 -8.79
C ILE A 117 2.40 11.35 -8.60
N ASP A 118 1.85 12.48 -9.07
CA ASP A 118 0.43 12.86 -9.02
C ASP A 118 -0.24 13.17 -10.37
N GLY A 119 0.37 12.90 -11.51
CA GLY A 119 -0.23 13.22 -12.83
C GLY A 119 -0.30 14.71 -13.18
N ALA A 120 0.32 15.59 -12.41
CA ALA A 120 0.34 17.04 -12.67
C ALA A 120 1.58 17.45 -13.46
N CYS A 121 1.35 17.74 -14.71
CA CYS A 121 2.33 18.29 -15.65
C CYS A 121 2.60 19.76 -15.37
N ASN A 122 3.46 20.05 -14.44
CA ASN A 122 3.95 21.41 -14.21
C ASN A 122 5.48 21.41 -14.11
N GLN A 123 6.09 22.58 -14.24
CA GLN A 123 7.56 22.78 -14.20
C GLN A 123 8.23 22.23 -12.92
N ASN A 124 7.46 21.88 -11.91
CA ASN A 124 7.91 21.20 -10.69
C ASN A 124 7.58 19.72 -10.78
N LEU A 125 8.59 18.87 -10.81
CA LEU A 125 8.46 17.41 -10.84
C LEU A 125 7.99 16.84 -9.50
N ILE A 126 8.10 17.61 -8.41
CA ILE A 126 7.61 17.26 -7.09
C ILE A 126 6.72 18.36 -6.52
N ASP A 127 5.65 17.97 -5.84
CA ASP A 127 4.88 18.85 -4.98
C ASP A 127 5.37 18.70 -3.53
N LYS A 128 5.89 19.76 -2.93
CA LYS A 128 6.49 19.75 -1.58
C LYS A 128 5.51 19.25 -0.53
N LYS A 129 4.22 19.60 -0.65
CA LYS A 129 3.19 19.14 0.27
C LYS A 129 3.01 17.62 0.16
N THR A 130 2.86 17.09 -1.05
CA THR A 130 2.75 15.66 -1.31
C THR A 130 3.97 14.92 -0.79
N MET A 131 5.19 15.43 -1.03
CA MET A 131 6.40 14.79 -0.52
C MET A 131 6.47 14.77 1.02
N ALA A 132 6.04 15.84 1.68
CA ALA A 132 5.93 15.85 3.13
C ALA A 132 4.90 14.82 3.65
N GLN A 133 3.79 14.62 2.93
CA GLN A 133 2.80 13.58 3.24
C GLN A 133 3.35 12.16 3.02
N GLU A 134 4.14 11.94 1.96
CA GLU A 134 4.87 10.67 1.72
C GLU A 134 5.89 10.39 2.83
N MET A 135 6.63 11.43 3.31
CA MET A 135 7.54 11.27 4.45
C MET A 135 6.79 10.84 5.72
N VAL A 136 5.63 11.45 6.01
CA VAL A 136 4.80 11.03 7.14
C VAL A 136 4.30 9.60 6.93
N MET A 137 3.94 9.20 5.71
CA MET A 137 3.51 7.83 5.42
C MET A 137 4.64 6.83 5.66
N GLU A 138 5.88 7.14 5.27
CA GLU A 138 7.05 6.31 5.56
C GLU A 138 7.33 6.23 7.08
N LEU A 139 7.23 7.35 7.82
CA LEU A 139 7.38 7.37 9.28
C LEU A 139 6.31 6.53 9.98
N VAL A 140 5.05 6.58 9.52
CA VAL A 140 3.97 5.70 9.99
C VAL A 140 4.30 4.24 9.69
N GLY A 141 4.84 3.95 8.50
CA GLY A 141 5.32 2.62 8.16
C GLY A 141 6.42 2.11 9.10
N MET A 142 7.38 2.97 9.45
CA MET A 142 8.42 2.64 10.44
C MET A 142 7.81 2.41 11.82
N ALA A 143 6.86 3.24 12.26
CA ALA A 143 6.17 3.10 13.53
C ALA A 143 5.39 1.78 13.63
N PHE A 144 4.79 1.29 12.53
CA PHE A 144 4.16 -0.03 12.45
C PHE A 144 5.14 -1.19 12.21
N GLY A 145 6.44 -0.90 12.09
CA GLY A 145 7.46 -1.91 11.81
C GLY A 145 7.43 -2.44 10.39
N ARG A 146 6.91 -1.67 9.43
CA ARG A 146 6.93 -2.02 8.00
C ARG A 146 8.30 -1.76 7.37
N TRP A 147 8.93 -0.63 7.71
CA TRP A 147 10.19 -0.19 7.13
C TRP A 147 11.32 -0.23 8.15
N ASN A 148 12.53 -0.59 7.70
CA ASN A 148 13.71 -0.61 8.56
C ASN A 148 14.31 0.79 8.67
N THR A 149 14.37 1.33 9.90
CA THR A 149 14.91 2.67 10.18
C THR A 149 16.39 2.83 9.88
N ALA A 150 17.18 1.75 9.82
CA ALA A 150 18.62 1.81 9.57
C ALA A 150 18.99 2.39 8.19
N PHE A 151 18.11 2.20 7.18
CA PHE A 151 18.29 2.83 5.86
C PHE A 151 18.08 4.35 5.94
N ALA A 152 17.00 4.78 6.56
CA ALA A 152 16.68 6.21 6.72
C ALA A 152 17.71 6.93 7.58
N LYS A 153 18.33 6.23 8.54
CA LYS A 153 19.41 6.75 9.41
C LYS A 153 20.77 6.76 8.70
N GLY A 154 20.91 6.09 7.56
CA GLY A 154 22.15 5.96 6.82
C GLY A 154 23.14 4.93 7.41
N GLU A 155 22.69 4.09 8.32
CA GLU A 155 23.48 2.99 8.92
C GLU A 155 23.61 1.80 7.95
N LYS A 156 22.65 1.66 7.04
CA LYS A 156 22.69 0.70 5.94
C LYS A 156 22.69 1.43 4.60
N ALA A 157 23.52 0.92 3.69
CA ALA A 157 23.47 1.37 2.30
C ALA A 157 22.19 0.86 1.62
N ILE A 158 21.54 1.73 0.82
CA ILE A 158 20.43 1.34 -0.03
C ILE A 158 20.95 0.28 -1.01
N PRO A 159 20.35 -0.93 -1.06
CA PRO A 159 20.79 -1.97 -1.99
C PRO A 159 20.55 -1.54 -3.44
N ALA A 160 21.31 -2.11 -4.35
CA ALA A 160 21.01 -1.98 -5.78
C ALA A 160 19.65 -2.61 -6.10
N PHE A 161 19.02 -2.13 -7.17
CA PHE A 161 17.78 -2.73 -7.66
C PHE A 161 17.99 -4.21 -8.02
N GLY A 162 17.20 -5.06 -7.39
CA GLY A 162 17.21 -6.51 -7.61
C GLY A 162 16.18 -6.96 -8.64
N ASP A 163 15.81 -8.24 -8.58
CA ASP A 163 14.67 -8.77 -9.31
C ASP A 163 13.37 -8.27 -8.71
N VAL A 164 12.33 -8.09 -9.54
CA VAL A 164 10.98 -7.66 -9.09
C VAL A 164 10.31 -8.63 -8.11
N PHE A 165 10.82 -9.86 -8.01
CA PHE A 165 10.36 -10.88 -7.07
C PHE A 165 11.18 -10.94 -5.78
N ASP A 166 12.26 -10.15 -5.67
CA ASP A 166 13.03 -10.07 -4.45
C ASP A 166 12.20 -9.38 -3.34
N ALA A 167 12.50 -9.73 -2.09
CA ALA A 167 11.88 -9.05 -0.95
C ALA A 167 12.26 -7.57 -0.96
N LEU A 168 11.30 -6.69 -0.65
CA LEU A 168 11.58 -5.26 -0.51
C LEU A 168 12.68 -5.05 0.54
N PRO A 169 13.76 -4.31 0.23
CA PRO A 169 14.92 -4.17 1.11
C PRO A 169 14.62 -3.44 2.43
N PHE A 170 13.48 -2.75 2.48
CA PHE A 170 13.04 -1.99 3.66
C PHE A 170 12.21 -2.79 4.65
N MET A 171 11.88 -4.05 4.38
CA MET A 171 11.24 -4.91 5.36
C MET A 171 12.08 -4.98 6.65
N PRO A 172 11.46 -5.01 7.84
CA PRO A 172 12.15 -4.95 9.10
C PRO A 172 12.88 -6.27 9.41
N VAL A 173 13.93 -6.55 8.69
CA VAL A 173 14.87 -7.60 9.05
C VAL A 173 15.90 -6.95 9.97
N VAL A 174 15.69 -7.08 11.28
CA VAL A 174 16.72 -6.74 12.25
C VAL A 174 17.83 -7.78 12.08
N SER A 175 18.89 -7.40 11.41
CA SER A 175 20.06 -8.26 11.26
C SER A 175 20.77 -8.39 12.61
N GLN A 176 21.48 -9.51 12.81
CA GLN A 176 22.22 -9.75 14.05
C GLN A 176 23.25 -8.64 14.27
N GLY A 177 23.12 -7.88 15.36
CA GLY A 177 24.01 -6.76 15.70
C GLY A 177 23.48 -5.36 15.38
N GLU A 178 22.26 -5.23 14.86
CA GLU A 178 21.59 -3.93 14.71
C GLU A 178 20.88 -3.53 15.99
N GLU A 179 20.99 -2.25 16.34
CA GLU A 179 20.18 -1.68 17.41
C GLU A 179 18.81 -1.31 16.87
N PRO A 180 17.73 -1.99 17.31
CA PRO A 180 16.39 -1.70 16.82
C PRO A 180 15.89 -0.37 17.36
N CYS A 181 15.14 0.37 16.56
CA CYS A 181 14.43 1.56 17.04
C CYS A 181 13.47 1.18 18.17
N PRO A 182 13.50 1.87 19.32
CA PRO A 182 12.63 1.57 20.47
C PRO A 182 11.15 1.55 20.11
N ALA A 183 10.67 2.48 19.27
CA ALA A 183 9.30 2.49 18.77
C ALA A 183 8.94 1.21 18.00
N GLN A 184 9.88 0.67 17.22
CA GLN A 184 9.65 -0.58 16.48
C GLN A 184 9.60 -1.82 17.37
N LEU A 185 10.31 -1.81 18.51
CA LEU A 185 10.21 -2.88 19.52
C LEU A 185 8.88 -2.82 20.30
N ALA A 186 8.31 -1.64 20.45
CA ALA A 186 7.04 -1.44 21.15
C ALA A 186 5.81 -1.71 20.27
N VAL A 187 5.98 -1.97 18.96
CA VAL A 187 4.86 -2.26 18.04
C VAL A 187 4.13 -3.52 18.47
N PRO A 188 2.83 -3.44 18.77
CA PRO A 188 2.03 -4.62 19.13
C PRO A 188 2.08 -5.68 18.03
N SER A 189 2.16 -6.95 18.45
CA SER A 189 2.19 -8.07 17.51
C SER A 189 0.92 -8.17 16.63
N ASP A 190 -0.20 -7.63 17.14
CA ASP A 190 -1.49 -7.55 16.45
C ASP A 190 -1.62 -6.36 15.50
N GLY A 191 -0.66 -5.41 15.54
CA GLY A 191 -0.65 -4.22 14.68
C GLY A 191 -1.77 -3.23 15.01
N ILE A 192 -2.24 -3.19 16.26
CA ILE A 192 -3.28 -2.25 16.71
C ILE A 192 -2.63 -1.09 17.45
N MET A 193 -2.97 0.14 17.04
CA MET A 193 -2.60 1.40 17.72
C MET A 193 -3.81 2.30 17.88
N THR A 194 -3.67 3.39 18.63
CA THR A 194 -4.74 4.36 18.90
C THR A 194 -4.23 5.79 18.66
N ASN A 195 -5.12 6.77 18.57
CA ASN A 195 -4.76 8.18 18.59
C ASN A 195 -4.82 8.81 20.00
N GLU A 196 -5.13 8.02 21.04
CA GLU A 196 -5.16 8.50 22.42
C GLU A 196 -3.76 8.85 22.92
N GLU A 197 -3.52 10.14 23.20
CA GLU A 197 -2.18 10.68 23.54
C GLU A 197 -1.55 10.04 24.79
N GLU A 198 -2.37 9.69 25.78
CA GLU A 198 -1.89 9.07 27.03
C GLU A 198 -1.64 7.56 26.92
N SER A 199 -2.01 6.96 25.78
CA SER A 199 -1.84 5.52 25.55
C SER A 199 -0.39 5.19 25.15
N PRO A 200 0.20 4.12 25.71
CA PRO A 200 1.47 3.60 25.21
C PRO A 200 1.41 3.10 23.77
N LEU A 201 0.20 2.95 23.22
CA LEU A 201 -0.05 2.56 21.83
C LEU A 201 -0.41 3.75 20.94
N CYS A 202 -0.14 4.99 21.36
CA CYS A 202 -0.42 6.18 20.56
C CYS A 202 0.45 6.23 19.31
N LEU A 203 -0.19 6.20 18.12
CA LEU A 203 0.52 6.21 16.84
C LEU A 203 1.43 7.45 16.68
N ALA A 204 0.93 8.64 17.03
CA ALA A 204 1.72 9.86 16.93
C ALA A 204 2.95 9.85 17.85
N SER A 205 2.83 9.29 19.06
CA SER A 205 3.95 9.09 19.98
C SER A 205 5.00 8.16 19.39
N HIS A 206 4.57 7.05 18.78
CA HIS A 206 5.48 6.12 18.09
C HIS A 206 6.17 6.76 16.88
N VAL A 207 5.43 7.53 16.08
CA VAL A 207 6.02 8.30 14.96
C VAL A 207 7.06 9.29 15.49
N ARG A 208 6.76 10.01 16.59
CA ARG A 208 7.71 10.93 17.20
C ARG A 208 8.95 10.23 17.76
N GLU A 209 8.81 9.06 18.35
CA GLU A 209 9.96 8.24 18.79
C GLU A 209 10.83 7.80 17.61
N VAL A 210 10.22 7.43 16.49
CA VAL A 210 10.97 7.16 15.23
C VAL A 210 11.71 8.41 14.78
N MET A 211 11.09 9.58 14.79
CA MET A 211 11.75 10.84 14.40
C MET A 211 12.93 11.18 15.31
N ILE A 212 12.78 11.00 16.63
CA ILE A 212 13.87 11.20 17.60
C ILE A 212 15.00 10.21 17.34
N TRP A 213 14.68 8.94 17.02
CA TRP A 213 15.67 7.93 16.66
C TRP A 213 16.46 8.28 15.40
N LEU A 214 15.78 8.84 14.39
CA LEU A 214 16.40 9.23 13.13
C LEU A 214 17.23 10.51 13.23
N TRP A 215 16.74 11.52 13.93
CA TRP A 215 17.26 12.88 13.83
C TRP A 215 17.68 13.51 15.17
N GLY A 216 17.49 12.81 16.30
CA GLY A 216 17.88 13.28 17.62
C GLY A 216 17.23 14.63 17.96
N ASP A 217 18.06 15.60 18.36
CA ASP A 217 17.63 16.96 18.76
C ASP A 217 16.93 17.76 17.65
N ARG A 218 17.06 17.30 16.38
CA ARG A 218 16.41 17.95 15.24
C ARG A 218 14.99 17.46 14.97
N ALA A 219 14.51 16.47 15.71
CA ALA A 219 13.19 15.87 15.48
C ALA A 219 12.07 16.92 15.56
N ASP A 220 12.15 17.86 16.51
CA ASP A 220 11.15 18.92 16.69
C ASP A 220 11.13 19.91 15.52
N ASP A 221 12.29 20.28 15.01
CA ASP A 221 12.40 21.18 13.85
C ASP A 221 11.82 20.50 12.60
N ILE A 222 12.12 19.21 12.40
CA ILE A 222 11.63 18.44 11.27
C ILE A 222 10.10 18.23 11.37
N GLU A 223 9.56 17.93 12.57
CA GLU A 223 8.12 17.86 12.77
C GLU A 223 7.43 19.18 12.43
N TYR A 224 8.01 20.28 12.88
CA TYR A 224 7.49 21.62 12.58
C TYR A 224 7.47 21.88 11.06
N GLU A 225 8.57 21.61 10.35
CA GLU A 225 8.65 21.77 8.90
C GLU A 225 7.63 20.91 8.16
N LEU A 226 7.48 19.61 8.54
CA LEU A 226 6.46 18.72 7.99
C LEU A 226 5.06 19.31 8.17
N CYS A 227 4.73 19.77 9.38
CA CYS A 227 3.44 20.37 9.67
C CYS A 227 3.17 21.62 8.84
N GLN A 228 4.19 22.48 8.62
CA GLN A 228 4.09 23.67 7.78
C GLN A 228 3.82 23.30 6.32
N LEU A 229 4.57 22.36 5.76
CA LEU A 229 4.41 21.92 4.37
C LEU A 229 3.05 21.25 4.12
N ILE A 230 2.60 20.40 5.05
CA ILE A 230 1.29 19.74 4.97
C ILE A 230 0.15 20.73 5.20
N GLY A 231 0.37 21.76 6.02
CA GLY A 231 -0.64 22.73 6.42
C GLY A 231 -1.50 22.23 7.59
N CYS A 232 -0.90 21.49 8.54
CA CYS A 232 -1.55 21.00 9.75
C CYS A 232 -1.00 21.65 11.02
N LYS A 233 -1.73 21.56 12.13
CA LYS A 233 -1.32 22.16 13.42
C LYS A 233 -0.24 21.35 14.13
N SER A 234 -0.32 20.02 14.04
CA SER A 234 0.62 19.06 14.62
C SER A 234 0.46 17.71 13.90
N LEU A 235 1.46 16.84 13.98
CA LEU A 235 1.35 15.46 13.50
C LEU A 235 0.23 14.69 14.20
N GLN A 236 0.06 14.87 15.50
CA GLN A 236 -1.05 14.29 16.26
C GLN A 236 -2.40 14.66 15.61
N ALA A 237 -2.64 15.93 15.33
CA ALA A 237 -3.88 16.40 14.70
C ALA A 237 -4.04 15.89 13.26
N TYR A 238 -2.95 15.72 12.53
CA TYR A 238 -2.96 15.19 11.17
C TYR A 238 -3.27 13.69 11.15
N LEU A 239 -2.67 12.91 12.06
CA LEU A 239 -2.87 11.47 12.16
C LEU A 239 -4.26 11.11 12.71
N SER A 240 -4.76 11.83 13.73
CA SER A 240 -6.08 11.56 14.31
C SER A 240 -7.25 12.00 13.45
N SER A 241 -7.03 12.87 12.46
CA SER A 241 -8.11 13.33 11.58
C SER A 241 -8.40 12.31 10.47
N PRO A 242 -9.65 11.82 10.34
CA PRO A 242 -10.03 10.95 9.21
C PRO A 242 -9.80 11.58 7.82
N THR A 243 -9.87 12.92 7.74
CA THR A 243 -9.60 13.69 6.51
C THR A 243 -8.14 14.13 6.37
N GLY A 244 -7.30 13.83 7.34
CA GLY A 244 -5.87 14.08 7.33
C GLY A 244 -5.08 12.94 6.68
N PHE A 245 -4.26 12.27 7.48
CA PHE A 245 -3.40 11.18 7.02
C PHE A 245 -4.18 10.04 6.37
N PHE A 246 -5.31 9.61 6.99
CA PHE A 246 -6.05 8.47 6.46
C PHE A 246 -6.56 8.70 5.03
N ASP A 247 -7.21 9.84 4.75
CA ASP A 247 -7.72 10.13 3.41
C ASP A 247 -6.60 10.28 2.38
N TYR A 248 -5.44 10.81 2.78
CA TYR A 248 -4.24 10.83 1.94
C TYR A 248 -3.79 9.41 1.61
N HIS A 249 -3.57 8.59 2.62
CA HIS A 249 -3.19 7.18 2.50
C HIS A 249 -4.18 6.39 1.61
N PHE A 250 -5.48 6.56 1.86
CA PHE A 250 -6.52 5.91 1.06
C PHE A 250 -6.43 6.26 -0.43
N LYS A 251 -6.19 7.54 -0.75
CA LYS A 251 -6.02 8.00 -2.14
C LYS A 251 -4.76 7.42 -2.78
N ARG A 252 -3.65 7.38 -2.05
CA ARG A 252 -2.37 6.83 -2.53
C ARG A 252 -2.48 5.32 -2.84
N TYR A 253 -3.18 4.56 -2.01
CA TYR A 253 -3.43 3.14 -2.21
C TYR A 253 -4.65 2.84 -3.09
N THR A 254 -5.14 3.86 -3.80
CA THR A 254 -6.17 3.72 -4.84
C THR A 254 -5.50 3.71 -6.21
N LYS A 255 -5.21 2.52 -6.76
CA LYS A 255 -4.67 2.37 -8.12
C LYS A 255 -5.71 1.73 -9.04
N SER A 256 -6.05 2.45 -10.13
CA SER A 256 -7.08 2.01 -11.09
C SER A 256 -8.44 1.84 -10.39
N ARG A 257 -8.95 0.61 -10.29
CA ARG A 257 -10.22 0.28 -9.62
C ARG A 257 -10.03 -0.32 -8.22
N ARG A 258 -8.80 -0.50 -7.79
CA ARG A 258 -8.47 -1.12 -6.50
C ARG A 258 -8.25 -0.04 -5.46
N LYS A 259 -8.96 -0.14 -4.34
CA LYS A 259 -8.85 0.73 -3.17
C LYS A 259 -8.41 -0.15 -2.01
N ALA A 260 -7.12 -0.13 -1.71
CA ALA A 260 -6.50 -1.09 -0.82
C ALA A 260 -5.62 -0.41 0.25
N PRO A 261 -6.20 0.48 1.11
CA PRO A 261 -5.44 1.07 2.20
C PRO A 261 -4.93 -0.04 3.13
N ILE A 262 -3.71 0.09 3.62
CA ILE A 262 -3.09 -0.91 4.51
C ILE A 262 -3.12 -0.49 5.99
N TYR A 263 -3.33 0.78 6.29
CA TYR A 263 -3.59 1.29 7.64
C TYR A 263 -5.06 1.65 7.74
N TRP A 264 -5.81 0.93 8.55
CA TRP A 264 -7.25 1.13 8.71
C TRP A 264 -7.55 1.95 9.95
N LEU A 265 -8.27 3.05 9.80
CA LEU A 265 -8.75 3.84 10.93
C LEU A 265 -10.20 3.46 11.24
N LEU A 266 -10.38 2.72 12.31
CA LEU A 266 -11.69 2.33 12.86
C LEU A 266 -12.06 3.29 13.98
N ALA A 267 -13.29 3.77 13.98
CA ALA A 267 -13.75 4.73 14.99
C ALA A 267 -15.17 4.46 15.47
N SER A 268 -15.45 4.96 16.65
CA SER A 268 -16.81 5.11 17.18
C SER A 268 -17.64 6.08 16.32
N GLU A 269 -18.93 6.19 16.61
CA GLU A 269 -19.86 6.97 15.78
C GLU A 269 -19.51 8.47 15.76
N ASP A 270 -19.09 9.01 16.90
CA ASP A 270 -18.69 10.40 17.05
C ASP A 270 -17.17 10.64 16.83
N GLY A 271 -16.40 9.55 16.63
CA GLY A 271 -14.96 9.61 16.40
C GLY A 271 -14.10 9.85 17.65
N THR A 272 -14.68 9.82 18.86
CA THR A 272 -13.93 10.03 20.13
C THR A 272 -13.10 8.82 20.54
N VAL A 273 -13.47 7.64 20.08
CA VAL A 273 -12.75 6.38 20.31
C VAL A 273 -12.33 5.84 18.97
N ASP A 274 -11.04 5.69 18.75
CA ASP A 274 -10.50 5.22 17.49
C ASP A 274 -9.32 4.27 17.67
N TYR A 275 -9.11 3.45 16.64
CA TYR A 275 -7.99 2.50 16.55
C TYR A 275 -7.50 2.40 15.13
N TRP A 276 -6.18 2.37 15.01
CA TRP A 276 -5.47 1.99 13.79
C TRP A 276 -5.28 0.48 13.76
N VAL A 277 -5.53 -0.13 12.62
CA VAL A 277 -5.28 -1.55 12.34
C VAL A 277 -4.37 -1.67 11.14
N TYR A 278 -3.23 -2.31 11.31
CA TYR A 278 -2.28 -2.56 10.23
C TYR A 278 -2.65 -3.85 9.51
N TYR A 279 -3.21 -3.74 8.29
CA TYR A 279 -3.75 -4.86 7.51
C TYR A 279 -2.79 -6.05 7.34
N PRO A 280 -1.46 -5.89 7.07
CA PRO A 280 -0.57 -7.04 6.96
C PRO A 280 -0.44 -7.89 8.23
N LYS A 281 -0.79 -7.35 9.41
CA LYS A 281 -0.85 -8.08 10.69
C LYS A 281 -2.27 -8.53 11.05
N LEU A 282 -3.26 -8.24 10.21
CA LEU A 282 -4.65 -8.62 10.45
C LEU A 282 -4.78 -10.14 10.58
N SER A 283 -5.47 -10.59 11.60
CA SER A 283 -5.71 -12.01 11.88
C SER A 283 -7.09 -12.23 12.49
N LYS A 284 -7.49 -13.48 12.66
CA LYS A 284 -8.73 -13.84 13.36
C LYS A 284 -8.80 -13.31 14.81
N ASN A 285 -7.65 -12.96 15.39
CA ASN A 285 -7.56 -12.45 16.76
C ASN A 285 -7.67 -10.91 16.82
N THR A 286 -7.57 -10.19 15.71
CA THR A 286 -7.53 -8.71 15.70
C THR A 286 -8.79 -8.09 16.28
N LEU A 287 -10.00 -8.51 15.85
CA LEU A 287 -11.24 -7.97 16.42
C LEU A 287 -11.43 -8.36 17.91
N PRO A 288 -11.17 -9.62 18.33
CA PRO A 288 -11.13 -9.95 19.77
C PRO A 288 -10.16 -9.09 20.58
N GLN A 289 -8.97 -8.79 20.07
CA GLN A 289 -8.00 -7.92 20.76
C GLN A 289 -8.51 -6.48 20.87
N LEU A 290 -9.14 -5.93 19.82
CA LEU A 290 -9.80 -4.63 19.89
C LEU A 290 -10.87 -4.60 20.99
N ILE A 291 -11.66 -5.66 21.15
CA ILE A 291 -12.67 -5.75 22.22
C ILE A 291 -12.00 -5.76 23.61
N ILE A 292 -10.85 -6.42 23.75
CA ILE A 292 -10.09 -6.42 25.03
C ILE A 292 -9.62 -5.00 25.33
N GLN A 293 -9.00 -4.29 24.40
CA GLN A 293 -8.55 -2.92 24.56
C GLN A 293 -9.72 -1.95 24.88
N LEU A 294 -10.86 -2.13 24.22
CA LEU A 294 -12.07 -1.35 24.51
C LEU A 294 -12.61 -1.62 25.92
N ARG A 295 -12.54 -2.86 26.42
CA ARG A 295 -12.91 -3.18 27.81
C ARG A 295 -11.99 -2.52 28.82
N GLU A 296 -10.68 -2.55 28.57
CA GLU A 296 -9.68 -1.88 29.42
C GLU A 296 -9.94 -0.38 29.45
N LYS A 297 -10.23 0.24 28.30
CA LYS A 297 -10.64 1.64 28.22
C LYS A 297 -11.94 1.91 29.00
N GLY A 298 -12.93 1.03 28.90
CA GLY A 298 -14.17 1.12 29.67
C GLY A 298 -13.94 1.11 31.18
N GLU A 299 -13.00 0.28 31.69
CA GLU A 299 -12.63 0.28 33.12
C GLU A 299 -11.90 1.56 33.54
N GLN A 300 -11.02 2.11 32.67
CA GLN A 300 -10.38 3.40 32.92
C GLN A 300 -11.41 4.54 33.00
N LEU A 301 -12.36 4.55 32.04
CA LEU A 301 -13.47 5.52 32.03
C LEU A 301 -14.37 5.40 33.28
N ARG A 302 -14.62 4.18 33.76
CA ARG A 302 -15.36 3.96 35.01
C ARG A 302 -14.63 4.57 36.21
N THR A 303 -13.31 4.43 36.23
CA THR A 303 -12.48 5.05 37.28
C THR A 303 -12.53 6.58 37.22
N ARG A 304 -12.41 7.15 35.98
CA ARG A 304 -12.54 8.59 35.76
C ARG A 304 -13.94 9.11 36.12
N LEU A 305 -14.99 8.35 35.82
CA LEU A 305 -16.36 8.70 36.21
C LEU A 305 -16.54 8.79 37.73
N ASN A 306 -16.02 7.80 38.44
CA ASN A 306 -16.08 7.79 39.93
C ASN A 306 -15.33 8.99 40.52
N ALA A 307 -14.18 9.34 39.95
CA ALA A 307 -13.43 10.54 40.39
C ALA A 307 -14.21 11.83 40.08
N ALA A 308 -14.84 11.95 38.90
CA ALA A 308 -15.66 13.09 38.54
C ALA A 308 -16.89 13.26 39.45
N LEU A 309 -17.54 12.15 39.81
CA LEU A 309 -18.66 12.12 40.77
C LEU A 309 -18.22 12.56 42.15
N ALA A 310 -17.08 12.05 42.65
CA ALA A 310 -16.53 12.43 43.96
C ALA A 310 -16.14 13.93 44.03
N ALA A 311 -15.65 14.46 42.87
CA ALA A 311 -15.30 15.87 42.73
C ALA A 311 -16.51 16.78 42.43
N HIS A 312 -17.72 16.24 42.32
CA HIS A 312 -18.94 16.94 41.88
C HIS A 312 -18.77 17.71 40.53
N ASN A 313 -17.91 17.21 39.64
CA ASN A 313 -17.63 17.81 38.33
C ASN A 313 -18.61 17.30 37.25
N LYS A 314 -19.76 17.97 37.14
CA LYS A 314 -20.82 17.57 36.19
C LYS A 314 -20.38 17.59 34.71
N THR A 315 -19.50 18.49 34.31
CA THR A 315 -18.99 18.58 32.96
C THR A 315 -18.19 17.35 32.60
N GLN A 316 -17.25 16.96 33.47
CA GLN A 316 -16.43 15.78 33.29
C GLN A 316 -17.28 14.50 33.39
N GLU A 317 -18.25 14.44 34.28
CA GLU A 317 -19.21 13.33 34.35
C GLU A 317 -19.92 13.11 33.01
N THR A 318 -20.45 14.18 32.42
CA THR A 318 -21.17 14.10 31.15
C THR A 318 -20.26 13.64 30.00
N GLN A 319 -19.03 14.18 29.93
CA GLN A 319 -18.05 13.78 28.95
C GLN A 319 -17.67 12.30 29.04
N VAL A 320 -17.36 11.83 30.27
CA VAL A 320 -16.96 10.44 30.49
C VAL A 320 -18.11 9.47 30.18
N ARG A 321 -19.37 9.83 30.54
CA ARG A 321 -20.52 8.99 30.18
C ARG A 321 -20.72 8.89 28.65
N ALA A 322 -20.57 9.99 27.94
CA ALA A 322 -20.66 9.99 26.48
C ALA A 322 -19.56 9.09 25.87
N GLU A 323 -18.32 9.19 26.37
CA GLU A 323 -17.23 8.34 25.91
C GLU A 323 -17.46 6.84 26.23
N GLN A 324 -18.04 6.52 27.41
CA GLN A 324 -18.44 5.14 27.74
C GLN A 324 -19.48 4.59 26.74
N GLU A 325 -20.48 5.38 26.38
CA GLU A 325 -21.49 5.00 25.39
C GLU A 325 -20.83 4.68 24.02
N GLN A 326 -19.83 5.47 23.62
CA GLN A 326 -19.10 5.22 22.36
C GLN A 326 -18.28 3.92 22.43
N VAL A 327 -17.62 3.65 23.56
CA VAL A 327 -16.89 2.39 23.78
C VAL A 327 -17.84 1.19 23.69
N GLU A 328 -18.98 1.25 24.38
CA GLU A 328 -19.97 0.17 24.38
C GLU A 328 -20.55 -0.04 22.97
N GLY A 329 -20.90 1.04 22.26
CA GLY A 329 -21.41 0.98 20.88
C GLY A 329 -20.41 0.39 19.89
N MET A 330 -19.12 0.72 20.04
CA MET A 330 -18.06 0.14 19.21
C MET A 330 -17.88 -1.36 19.50
N MET A 331 -17.89 -1.76 20.76
CA MET A 331 -17.81 -3.17 21.17
C MET A 331 -19.00 -3.98 20.63
N GLU A 332 -20.20 -3.43 20.69
CA GLU A 332 -21.41 -4.09 20.16
C GLU A 332 -21.29 -4.33 18.63
N LYS A 333 -20.83 -3.32 17.87
CA LYS A 333 -20.59 -3.45 16.43
C LYS A 333 -19.56 -4.53 16.12
N LEU A 334 -18.44 -4.57 16.87
CA LEU A 334 -17.39 -5.59 16.70
C LEU A 334 -17.92 -7.01 17.00
N ASN A 335 -18.67 -7.17 18.10
CA ASN A 335 -19.26 -8.47 18.45
C ASN A 335 -20.22 -8.96 17.35
N ARG A 336 -21.08 -8.09 16.81
CA ARG A 336 -21.98 -8.46 15.70
C ARG A 336 -21.21 -8.92 14.46
N ILE A 337 -20.08 -8.29 14.15
CA ILE A 337 -19.22 -8.69 13.02
C ILE A 337 -18.62 -10.07 13.25
N ILE A 338 -18.13 -10.35 14.46
CA ILE A 338 -17.59 -11.66 14.84
C ILE A 338 -18.70 -12.73 14.81
N GLU A 339 -19.88 -12.45 15.38
CA GLU A 339 -21.03 -13.37 15.40
C GLU A 339 -21.55 -13.67 13.98
N ALA A 340 -21.41 -12.73 13.05
CA ALA A 340 -21.72 -12.94 11.64
C ALA A 340 -20.70 -13.84 10.91
N GLY A 341 -19.68 -14.34 11.61
CA GLY A 341 -18.69 -15.29 11.07
C GLY A 341 -17.51 -14.62 10.39
N TYR A 342 -17.16 -13.39 10.76
CA TYR A 342 -15.99 -12.71 10.21
C TYR A 342 -14.69 -13.43 10.55
N VAL A 343 -14.02 -13.94 9.53
CA VAL A 343 -12.67 -14.50 9.59
C VAL A 343 -11.85 -13.90 8.46
N PRO A 344 -10.94 -12.95 8.75
CA PRO A 344 -10.15 -12.31 7.73
C PRO A 344 -9.17 -13.28 7.06
N ASN A 345 -8.99 -13.10 5.75
CA ASN A 345 -7.98 -13.80 4.97
C ASN A 345 -7.33 -12.81 3.99
N HIS A 346 -6.00 -12.78 3.96
CA HIS A 346 -5.25 -11.87 3.08
C HIS A 346 -5.43 -12.19 1.59
N ASP A 347 -5.71 -13.45 1.24
CA ASP A 347 -5.97 -13.87 -0.14
C ASP A 347 -7.25 -13.25 -0.73
N ASP A 348 -8.18 -12.83 0.12
CA ASP A 348 -9.41 -12.16 -0.30
C ASP A 348 -9.15 -10.69 -0.72
N GLY A 349 -8.03 -10.12 -0.28
CA GLY A 349 -7.65 -8.74 -0.52
C GLY A 349 -8.38 -7.73 0.37
N VAL A 350 -7.80 -6.52 0.46
CA VAL A 350 -8.27 -5.43 1.33
C VAL A 350 -9.74 -5.09 1.15
N PRO A 351 -10.28 -4.89 -0.08
CA PRO A 351 -11.67 -4.45 -0.25
C PRO A 351 -12.70 -5.43 0.31
N VAL A 352 -12.48 -6.73 0.12
CA VAL A 352 -13.39 -7.77 0.61
C VAL A 352 -13.26 -7.91 2.12
N THR A 353 -12.02 -7.97 2.61
CA THR A 353 -11.74 -8.17 4.04
C THR A 353 -12.21 -6.99 4.90
N ALA A 354 -12.13 -5.75 4.39
CA ALA A 354 -12.61 -4.55 5.09
C ALA A 354 -14.14 -4.35 5.05
N ALA A 355 -14.83 -4.98 4.11
CA ALA A 355 -16.26 -4.73 3.87
C ALA A 355 -17.16 -4.83 5.12
N PRO A 356 -17.03 -5.85 5.99
CA PRO A 356 -17.85 -5.96 7.20
C PRO A 356 -17.61 -4.86 8.23
N LEU A 357 -16.50 -4.13 8.12
CA LEU A 357 -16.13 -3.04 9.04
C LEU A 357 -16.75 -1.68 8.64
N GLN A 358 -17.66 -1.63 7.67
CA GLN A 358 -18.27 -0.41 7.13
C GLN A 358 -18.78 0.58 8.20
N HIS A 359 -19.38 0.09 9.30
CA HIS A 359 -19.92 0.92 10.37
C HIS A 359 -18.87 1.39 11.39
N LEU A 360 -17.62 0.97 11.24
CA LEU A 360 -16.48 1.37 12.04
C LEU A 360 -15.47 2.20 11.24
N ALA A 361 -15.59 2.26 9.92
CA ALA A 361 -14.72 3.04 9.06
C ALA A 361 -14.83 4.54 9.38
N ALA A 362 -13.74 5.15 9.86
CA ALA A 362 -13.72 6.56 10.30
C ALA A 362 -13.90 7.52 9.12
N SER A 363 -13.21 7.30 8.01
CA SER A 363 -13.32 8.14 6.81
C SER A 363 -14.59 7.85 6.01
N ARG A 364 -15.26 8.93 5.57
CA ARG A 364 -16.43 8.83 4.70
C ARG A 364 -16.13 8.15 3.36
N LEU A 365 -14.93 8.41 2.80
CA LEU A 365 -14.52 7.83 1.52
C LEU A 365 -14.34 6.32 1.65
N TRP A 366 -13.69 5.89 2.72
CA TRP A 366 -13.47 4.47 2.98
C TRP A 366 -14.74 3.74 3.36
N ARG A 367 -15.59 4.37 4.19
CA ARG A 367 -16.91 3.82 4.56
C ARG A 367 -17.75 3.49 3.32
N ALA A 368 -17.85 4.42 2.38
CA ALA A 368 -18.59 4.21 1.14
C ALA A 368 -18.04 3.04 0.30
N GLU A 369 -16.71 2.83 0.31
CA GLU A 369 -16.12 1.68 -0.38
C GLU A 369 -16.41 0.37 0.37
N CYS A 370 -16.34 0.36 1.71
CA CYS A 370 -16.71 -0.81 2.52
C CYS A 370 -18.18 -1.18 2.32
N GLU A 371 -19.09 -0.20 2.34
CA GLU A 371 -20.54 -0.40 2.10
C GLU A 371 -20.78 -1.05 0.74
N LYS A 372 -20.19 -0.51 -0.32
CA LYS A 372 -20.28 -1.07 -1.67
C LYS A 372 -19.79 -2.51 -1.73
N ASN A 373 -18.63 -2.81 -1.14
CA ASN A 373 -18.06 -4.15 -1.15
C ASN A 373 -18.88 -5.11 -0.26
N MET A 374 -19.48 -4.63 0.83
CA MET A 374 -20.39 -5.42 1.66
C MET A 374 -21.69 -5.79 0.91
N GLU A 375 -22.23 -4.87 0.09
CA GLU A 375 -23.35 -5.20 -0.80
C GLU A 375 -22.98 -6.30 -1.81
N LEU A 376 -21.81 -6.21 -2.45
CA LEU A 376 -21.33 -7.22 -3.39
C LEU A 376 -21.13 -8.57 -2.70
N LEU A 377 -20.57 -8.56 -1.49
CA LEU A 377 -20.41 -9.76 -0.66
C LEU A 377 -21.76 -10.38 -0.30
N ALA A 378 -22.72 -9.56 0.10
CA ALA A 378 -24.08 -10.01 0.43
C ALA A 378 -24.85 -10.57 -0.79
N LYS A 379 -24.64 -9.98 -1.98
CA LYS A 379 -25.25 -10.46 -3.26
C LYS A 379 -24.59 -11.73 -3.79
N GLY A 380 -23.39 -12.08 -3.31
CA GLY A 380 -22.66 -13.27 -3.72
C GLY A 380 -21.69 -13.08 -4.89
N ASP A 381 -21.35 -11.85 -5.22
CA ASP A 381 -20.34 -11.54 -6.26
C ASP A 381 -18.93 -11.93 -5.81
N TYR A 382 -18.72 -12.02 -4.50
CA TYR A 382 -17.46 -12.43 -3.88
C TYR A 382 -17.50 -13.85 -3.27
N ASP A 383 -18.40 -14.71 -3.71
CA ASP A 383 -18.52 -16.09 -3.16
C ASP A 383 -17.28 -16.96 -3.40
N TRP A 384 -16.35 -16.50 -4.23
CA TRP A 384 -15.02 -17.08 -4.36
C TRP A 384 -14.11 -16.81 -3.14
N SER A 385 -14.42 -15.82 -2.30
CA SER A 385 -13.58 -15.41 -1.16
C SER A 385 -13.74 -16.34 0.05
N HIS A 386 -12.70 -16.47 0.85
CA HIS A 386 -12.72 -17.20 2.12
C HIS A 386 -13.70 -16.56 3.10
N LEU A 387 -13.79 -15.21 3.08
CA LEU A 387 -14.74 -14.47 3.91
C LEU A 387 -16.19 -14.82 3.56
N ALA A 388 -16.51 -14.96 2.27
CA ALA A 388 -17.85 -15.41 1.88
C ALA A 388 -18.16 -16.83 2.39
N MET A 389 -17.16 -17.72 2.37
CA MET A 389 -17.34 -19.06 2.91
C MET A 389 -17.57 -19.05 4.44
N SER A 390 -16.92 -18.16 5.18
CA SER A 390 -17.11 -18.08 6.63
C SER A 390 -18.43 -17.39 7.03
N MET A 391 -18.87 -16.33 6.31
CA MET A 391 -20.09 -15.59 6.61
C MET A 391 -21.36 -16.18 5.99
N TYR A 392 -21.24 -16.83 4.82
CA TYR A 392 -22.38 -17.34 4.03
C TYR A 392 -22.17 -18.79 3.56
N PRO A 393 -21.80 -19.75 4.45
CA PRO A 393 -21.37 -21.09 4.06
C PRO A 393 -22.41 -21.87 3.27
N ALA A 394 -23.69 -21.74 3.62
CA ALA A 394 -24.77 -22.44 2.91
C ALA A 394 -24.92 -21.97 1.44
N ARG A 395 -24.79 -20.67 1.18
CA ARG A 395 -24.85 -20.11 -0.17
C ARG A 395 -23.66 -20.54 -1.02
N VAL A 396 -22.45 -20.45 -0.46
CA VAL A 396 -21.21 -20.86 -1.14
C VAL A 396 -21.26 -22.36 -1.47
N ALA A 397 -21.66 -23.20 -0.51
CA ALA A 397 -21.81 -24.63 -0.73
C ALA A 397 -22.85 -24.97 -1.83
N GLN A 398 -23.96 -24.20 -1.91
CA GLN A 398 -24.95 -24.39 -2.97
C GLN A 398 -24.38 -24.06 -4.36
N LYS A 399 -23.59 -23.00 -4.49
CA LYS A 399 -22.90 -22.65 -5.75
C LYS A 399 -21.83 -23.69 -6.11
N ALA A 400 -21.03 -24.15 -5.14
CA ALA A 400 -19.99 -25.14 -5.31
C ALA A 400 -20.51 -26.51 -5.84
N LYS A 401 -21.76 -26.88 -5.57
CA LYS A 401 -22.37 -28.09 -6.15
C LYS A 401 -22.38 -28.09 -7.68
N LYS A 402 -22.49 -26.92 -8.31
CA LYS A 402 -22.61 -26.78 -9.77
C LYS A 402 -21.36 -26.20 -10.43
N ASP A 403 -20.49 -25.56 -9.66
CA ASP A 403 -19.29 -24.88 -10.13
C ASP A 403 -18.03 -25.55 -9.56
N TRP A 404 -17.25 -26.18 -10.46
CA TRP A 404 -16.03 -26.88 -10.08
C TRP A 404 -14.94 -25.94 -9.55
N CYS A 405 -14.79 -24.74 -10.16
CA CYS A 405 -13.80 -23.77 -9.69
C CYS A 405 -14.12 -23.31 -8.28
N MET A 406 -15.39 -23.03 -8.01
CA MET A 406 -15.88 -22.66 -6.68
C MET A 406 -15.65 -23.82 -5.67
N ALA A 407 -15.97 -25.03 -6.07
CA ALA A 407 -15.75 -26.22 -5.22
C ALA A 407 -14.27 -26.40 -4.89
N LEU A 408 -13.38 -26.23 -5.86
CA LEU A 408 -11.93 -26.34 -5.67
C LEU A 408 -11.40 -25.26 -4.74
N THR A 409 -11.83 -24.00 -4.94
CA THR A 409 -11.39 -22.87 -4.11
C THR A 409 -11.72 -23.07 -2.63
N HIS A 410 -12.85 -23.70 -2.32
CA HIS A 410 -13.32 -23.88 -0.95
C HIS A 410 -13.12 -25.29 -0.37
N GLY A 411 -12.42 -26.21 -1.08
CA GLY A 411 -12.23 -27.58 -0.62
C GLY A 411 -13.52 -28.40 -0.60
N LEU A 412 -14.49 -28.05 -1.46
CA LEU A 412 -15.82 -28.67 -1.56
C LEU A 412 -15.99 -29.59 -2.78
N GLU A 413 -14.89 -30.15 -3.33
CA GLU A 413 -14.89 -30.98 -4.52
C GLU A 413 -15.75 -32.24 -4.35
N HIS A 414 -15.89 -32.69 -3.11
CA HIS A 414 -16.69 -33.88 -2.77
C HIS A 414 -18.18 -33.69 -3.04
N ILE A 415 -18.71 -32.45 -2.96
CA ILE A 415 -20.13 -32.15 -3.20
C ILE A 415 -20.41 -31.68 -4.64
N CYS A 416 -19.36 -31.44 -5.46
CA CYS A 416 -19.54 -30.91 -6.81
C CYS A 416 -20.05 -32.02 -7.78
N GLU A 417 -21.16 -31.70 -8.45
CA GLU A 417 -21.79 -32.59 -9.46
C GLU A 417 -21.08 -32.48 -10.83
N ASN A 418 -20.48 -31.33 -11.13
CA ASN A 418 -19.86 -31.04 -12.42
C ASN A 418 -18.34 -31.19 -12.39
N LYS A 419 -17.84 -32.37 -12.01
CA LYS A 419 -16.38 -32.62 -12.02
C LYS A 419 -15.84 -32.64 -13.44
N PRO A 420 -14.67 -31.98 -13.72
CA PRO A 420 -14.04 -32.08 -15.02
C PRO A 420 -13.67 -33.53 -15.31
N LYS A 421 -13.99 -33.99 -16.52
CA LYS A 421 -13.56 -35.31 -16.97
C LYS A 421 -12.03 -35.34 -16.97
N GLU A 422 -11.41 -36.30 -16.29
CA GLU A 422 -9.97 -36.51 -16.39
C GLU A 422 -9.58 -36.62 -17.86
N LYS A 423 -8.77 -35.68 -18.34
CA LYS A 423 -8.13 -35.84 -19.64
C LYS A 423 -7.23 -37.06 -19.53
N LYS A 424 -7.67 -38.21 -20.11
CA LYS A 424 -6.78 -39.35 -20.32
C LYS A 424 -5.55 -38.80 -21.02
N THR A 425 -4.45 -38.67 -20.32
CA THR A 425 -3.15 -38.41 -20.90
C THR A 425 -2.93 -39.49 -21.95
N ARG A 426 -2.98 -39.12 -23.24
CA ARG A 426 -2.51 -39.99 -24.31
C ARG A 426 -1.07 -40.34 -23.93
N LYS A 427 -0.84 -41.59 -23.49
CA LYS A 427 0.50 -42.14 -23.43
C LYS A 427 1.09 -41.92 -24.83
N LYS A 428 1.99 -40.95 -24.97
CA LYS A 428 2.84 -40.87 -26.14
C LYS A 428 3.54 -42.22 -26.26
N LYS A 429 3.36 -42.90 -27.38
CA LYS A 429 4.19 -44.02 -27.77
C LYS A 429 5.64 -43.55 -27.74
N ALA A 430 6.31 -43.79 -26.63
CA ALA A 430 7.75 -43.62 -26.45
C ALA A 430 8.52 -44.89 -26.86
N ASP A 431 7.87 -45.83 -27.57
CA ASP A 431 8.46 -47.15 -27.92
C ASP A 431 8.75 -47.31 -29.42
N ALA A 432 8.98 -46.21 -30.13
CA ALA A 432 9.29 -46.33 -31.58
C ALA A 432 10.55 -45.60 -32.05
N ILE A 433 11.44 -45.15 -31.19
CA ILE A 433 12.69 -44.44 -31.60
C ILE A 433 13.96 -45.11 -30.97
N GLN A 434 13.86 -46.30 -30.45
CA GLN A 434 15.03 -46.99 -29.90
C GLN A 434 15.52 -48.20 -30.71
N THR A 435 15.08 -48.31 -31.98
CA THR A 435 15.46 -49.47 -32.83
C THR A 435 16.18 -49.09 -34.13
N GLU A 436 16.64 -47.87 -34.31
CA GLU A 436 17.37 -47.46 -35.55
C GLU A 436 18.65 -46.69 -35.30
N MET A 437 19.40 -46.97 -34.24
CA MET A 437 20.80 -46.51 -34.15
C MET A 437 21.71 -47.61 -33.61
N ASN A 438 21.75 -48.70 -34.35
CA ASN A 438 22.85 -49.66 -34.34
C ASN A 438 23.06 -50.12 -35.78
N PHE A 439 23.91 -49.43 -36.51
CA PHE A 439 24.69 -50.00 -37.62
C PHE A 439 25.83 -49.02 -37.94
N ASP A 440 27.05 -49.59 -37.72
CA ASP A 440 28.40 -49.24 -38.19
C ASP A 440 29.02 -47.95 -37.66
#